data_2235ab353ec4744b45c76e9336a0515e
#
_entry.id   2235ab353ec4744b45c76e9336a0515e
#
_cell.length_a   1.000
_cell.length_b   1.000
_cell.length_c   1.000
_cell.angle_alpha   90.00
_cell.angle_beta   90.00
_cell.angle_gamma   90.00
#
_symmetry.space_group_name_H-M   'P 1'
#
loop_
_entity.id
_entity.type
_entity.pdbx_description
1 polymer ?
#
loop_
_entity_poly.entity_id
_entity_poly.type
_entity_poly.pdbx_seq_one_letter_code
_entity_poly.pdbx_strand_id
1 'polypeptide(L)'
;MKKTSIVLATLLAVTLSLTSCATLQQDVYTYTEENSQIFSSIEIYEERFIKIDAKAQLERTAPLGEISGLLADIEGYKNSVNVTEPYLNARLKAFEGLLLQMSGRKRNAEAAYTEARGLQKGDRYVQLLGCRLAKNTEESLTQIEGILKYDTKNSVLMLEKGKLLYQLGKYDQAISVIDNAFVLFDNEGLPNYRNVYNPLRSYIWDLNTVYGSDSSASDHAMTDLQETLTLESLVNLTLENTNLLENYRSANQKQKLAAFIQTLERGGYFSSSYDPQNANGTSSYMLGATEITRKMCARFIWNAYVRRSGNLKQLSRYSEKYRKAGRTKSPVDDISVDDDDFDAVLGVVENEFMELPDGRHFEPDQTVTKLQFITWAKNADK
;
A
#
# COMPACT_ATOMS: atom_id res chain seq x y z
N MET A 1 25.97 -63.52 -30.50
CA MET A 1 26.19 -62.14 -30.96
C MET A 1 24.93 -61.25 -31.09
N LYS A 2 23.67 -61.73 -30.86
CA LYS A 2 22.45 -60.93 -30.98
C LYS A 2 21.98 -60.27 -29.69
N LYS A 3 22.47 -60.66 -28.50
CA LYS A 3 22.02 -60.12 -27.20
C LYS A 3 22.80 -58.86 -26.77
N THR A 4 24.03 -58.67 -27.26
CA THR A 4 24.84 -57.49 -26.92
C THR A 4 24.44 -56.24 -27.70
N SER A 5 23.87 -56.36 -28.87
CA SER A 5 23.40 -55.21 -29.68
C SER A 5 22.11 -54.58 -29.13
N ILE A 6 21.26 -55.33 -28.45
CA ILE A 6 20.01 -54.82 -27.88
C ILE A 6 20.28 -54.02 -26.59
N VAL A 7 21.25 -54.40 -25.78
CA VAL A 7 21.66 -53.70 -24.57
C VAL A 7 22.30 -52.36 -24.89
N LEU A 8 23.10 -52.30 -26.00
CA LEU A 8 23.75 -51.06 -26.42
C LEU A 8 22.75 -50.05 -26.99
N ALA A 9 21.69 -50.53 -27.70
CA ALA A 9 20.67 -49.64 -28.25
C ALA A 9 19.73 -49.08 -27.15
N THR A 10 19.42 -49.85 -26.10
CA THR A 10 18.65 -49.39 -24.95
C THR A 10 19.47 -48.41 -24.08
N LEU A 11 20.76 -48.61 -23.93
CA LEU A 11 21.60 -47.63 -23.20
C LEU A 11 21.72 -46.29 -23.92
N LEU A 12 21.79 -46.32 -25.28
CA LEU A 12 21.84 -45.07 -26.07
C LEU A 12 20.50 -44.31 -26.07
N ALA A 13 19.36 -45.03 -26.01
CA ALA A 13 18.04 -44.42 -25.94
C ALA A 13 17.77 -43.78 -24.60
N VAL A 14 18.30 -44.36 -23.50
CA VAL A 14 18.16 -43.79 -22.13
C VAL A 14 19.07 -42.56 -21.94
N THR A 15 20.24 -42.53 -22.56
CA THR A 15 21.12 -41.33 -22.50
C THR A 15 20.60 -40.16 -23.33
N LEU A 16 19.82 -40.40 -24.39
CA LEU A 16 19.19 -39.33 -25.21
C LEU A 16 17.93 -38.77 -24.58
N SER A 17 17.27 -39.48 -23.65
CA SER A 17 16.11 -38.98 -22.93
C SER A 17 16.46 -38.16 -21.68
N LEU A 18 17.71 -38.17 -21.23
CA LEU A 18 18.17 -37.40 -20.06
C LEU A 18 18.73 -36.02 -20.44
N THR A 19 18.87 -35.71 -21.72
CA THR A 19 19.36 -34.37 -22.19
C THR A 19 18.21 -33.41 -22.53
N SER A 20 16.95 -33.77 -22.29
CA SER A 20 15.82 -32.89 -22.44
C SER A 20 15.40 -32.24 -21.10
N CYS A 21 16.32 -32.04 -20.17
CA CYS A 21 16.16 -30.96 -19.22
C CYS A 21 16.36 -29.68 -20.02
N ALA A 22 15.27 -28.96 -20.26
CA ALA A 22 15.35 -27.58 -20.66
C ALA A 22 16.26 -26.88 -19.63
N THR A 23 17.54 -26.73 -19.96
CA THR A 23 18.37 -25.72 -19.36
C THR A 23 17.61 -24.42 -19.62
N LEU A 24 16.96 -23.90 -18.58
CA LEU A 24 16.70 -22.47 -18.51
C LEU A 24 18.03 -21.85 -18.88
N GLN A 25 18.13 -21.33 -20.08
CA GLN A 25 19.27 -20.57 -20.54
C GLN A 25 19.35 -19.41 -19.56
N GLN A 26 20.17 -19.57 -18.54
CA GLN A 26 20.67 -18.46 -17.78
C GLN A 26 21.47 -17.67 -18.81
N ASP A 27 20.89 -16.55 -19.26
CA ASP A 27 21.49 -15.70 -20.27
C ASP A 27 22.89 -15.31 -19.78
N VAL A 28 23.91 -15.95 -20.32
CA VAL A 28 25.30 -15.60 -20.04
C VAL A 28 25.56 -14.35 -20.87
N TYR A 29 25.42 -13.19 -20.22
CA TYR A 29 25.72 -11.92 -20.85
C TYR A 29 27.21 -11.80 -21.16
N THR A 30 27.53 -11.51 -22.41
CA THR A 30 28.84 -11.06 -22.75
C THR A 30 28.97 -9.62 -22.28
N TYR A 31 29.68 -9.41 -21.17
CA TYR A 31 29.95 -8.09 -20.62
C TYR A 31 30.95 -7.39 -21.54
N THR A 32 30.47 -6.57 -22.45
CA THR A 32 31.28 -5.61 -23.22
C THR A 32 31.08 -4.23 -22.59
N GLU A 33 32.04 -3.31 -22.78
CA GLU A 33 31.94 -1.94 -22.25
C GLU A 33 30.72 -1.21 -22.83
N GLU A 34 30.35 -1.49 -24.06
CA GLU A 34 29.18 -0.96 -24.75
C GLU A 34 27.88 -1.50 -24.12
N ASN A 35 27.79 -2.79 -23.81
CA ASN A 35 26.65 -3.39 -23.14
C ASN A 35 26.49 -2.88 -21.70
N SER A 36 27.59 -2.57 -21.01
CA SER A 36 27.53 -1.99 -19.65
C SER A 36 26.82 -0.63 -19.63
N GLN A 37 27.07 0.24 -20.62
CA GLN A 37 26.37 1.53 -20.71
C GLN A 37 24.88 1.36 -21.02
N ILE A 38 24.54 0.40 -21.87
CA ILE A 38 23.14 0.08 -22.19
C ILE A 38 22.41 -0.46 -20.95
N PHE A 39 23.05 -1.34 -20.18
CA PHE A 39 22.51 -1.84 -18.92
C PHE A 39 22.20 -0.71 -17.93
N SER A 40 23.16 0.19 -17.71
CA SER A 40 22.96 1.33 -16.79
C SER A 40 21.80 2.23 -17.24
N SER A 41 21.65 2.44 -18.53
CA SER A 41 20.51 3.21 -19.06
C SER A 41 19.19 2.50 -18.84
N ILE A 42 19.14 1.18 -19.03
CA ILE A 42 17.93 0.36 -18.78
C ILE A 42 17.56 0.36 -17.30
N GLU A 43 18.54 0.29 -16.39
CA GLU A 43 18.31 0.37 -14.94
C GLU A 43 17.66 1.71 -14.55
N ILE A 44 18.08 2.82 -15.16
CA ILE A 44 17.46 4.14 -14.96
C ILE A 44 16.00 4.13 -15.43
N TYR A 45 15.71 3.53 -16.58
CA TYR A 45 14.33 3.43 -17.08
C TYR A 45 13.49 2.49 -16.22
N GLU A 46 14.06 1.40 -15.73
CA GLU A 46 13.43 0.49 -14.79
C GLU A 46 13.05 1.23 -13.49
N GLU A 47 13.98 1.98 -12.91
CA GLU A 47 13.74 2.77 -11.69
C GLU A 47 12.62 3.80 -11.88
N ARG A 48 12.60 4.49 -13.01
CA ARG A 48 11.53 5.45 -13.33
C ARG A 48 10.20 4.74 -13.56
N PHE A 49 10.21 3.60 -14.25
CA PHE A 49 9.00 2.80 -14.48
C PHE A 49 8.37 2.33 -13.17
N ILE A 50 9.14 1.76 -12.24
CA ILE A 50 8.60 1.27 -10.98
C ILE A 50 8.01 2.40 -10.12
N LYS A 51 8.59 3.60 -10.15
CA LYS A 51 8.02 4.80 -9.47
C LYS A 51 6.67 5.20 -10.07
N ILE A 52 6.59 5.25 -11.42
CA ILE A 52 5.35 5.53 -12.15
C ILE A 52 4.28 4.48 -11.84
N ASP A 53 4.65 3.20 -11.85
CA ASP A 53 3.76 2.08 -11.59
C ASP A 53 3.23 2.09 -10.15
N ALA A 54 4.10 2.26 -9.16
CA ALA A 54 3.70 2.35 -7.76
C ALA A 54 2.75 3.53 -7.50
N LYS A 55 3.06 4.70 -8.08
CA LYS A 55 2.20 5.88 -8.00
C LYS A 55 0.83 5.61 -8.61
N ALA A 56 0.76 5.02 -9.80
CA ALA A 56 -0.50 4.67 -10.45
C ALA A 56 -1.36 3.70 -9.61
N GLN A 57 -0.73 2.76 -8.88
CA GLN A 57 -1.43 1.84 -7.98
C GLN A 57 -2.01 2.55 -6.75
N LEU A 58 -1.26 3.48 -6.16
CA LEU A 58 -1.68 4.26 -4.99
C LEU A 58 -2.78 5.27 -5.33
N GLU A 59 -2.56 6.06 -6.39
CA GLU A 59 -3.47 7.13 -6.79
C GLU A 59 -4.65 6.63 -7.64
N ARG A 60 -4.62 5.37 -8.08
CA ARG A 60 -5.59 4.75 -9.02
C ARG A 60 -5.80 5.53 -10.31
N THR A 61 -4.87 6.39 -10.63
CA THR A 61 -4.83 7.21 -11.85
C THR A 61 -3.48 7.08 -12.51
N ALA A 62 -3.47 6.94 -13.84
CA ALA A 62 -2.23 6.90 -14.59
C ALA A 62 -1.58 8.30 -14.63
N PRO A 63 -0.32 8.47 -14.19
CA PRO A 63 0.38 9.76 -14.25
C PRO A 63 0.87 10.05 -15.69
N LEU A 64 -0.04 10.47 -16.55
CA LEU A 64 0.16 10.56 -18.01
C LEU A 64 1.36 11.45 -18.41
N GLY A 65 1.68 12.50 -17.65
CA GLY A 65 2.84 13.35 -17.90
C GLY A 65 4.15 12.59 -17.72
N GLU A 66 4.30 11.84 -16.64
CA GLU A 66 5.48 11.04 -16.32
C GLU A 66 5.62 9.87 -17.32
N ILE A 67 4.50 9.22 -17.67
CA ILE A 67 4.45 8.17 -18.70
C ILE A 67 4.94 8.70 -20.04
N SER A 68 4.44 9.86 -20.49
CA SER A 68 4.81 10.45 -21.76
C SER A 68 6.29 10.86 -21.79
N GLY A 69 6.81 11.40 -20.69
CA GLY A 69 8.23 11.74 -20.55
C GLY A 69 9.12 10.52 -20.66
N LEU A 70 8.81 9.43 -19.95
CA LEU A 70 9.62 8.21 -20.01
C LEU A 70 9.53 7.53 -21.40
N LEU A 71 8.36 7.55 -22.05
CA LEU A 71 8.23 7.04 -23.42
C LEU A 71 9.09 7.81 -24.41
N ALA A 72 9.11 9.16 -24.32
CA ALA A 72 9.95 9.99 -25.19
C ALA A 72 11.46 9.71 -24.97
N ASP A 73 11.88 9.51 -23.73
CA ASP A 73 13.26 9.21 -23.39
C ASP A 73 13.70 7.83 -23.92
N ILE A 74 12.84 6.81 -23.79
CA ILE A 74 13.10 5.47 -24.35
C ILE A 74 13.18 5.54 -25.88
N GLU A 75 12.28 6.27 -26.54
CA GLU A 75 12.32 6.44 -27.99
C GLU A 75 13.56 7.20 -28.45
N GLY A 76 13.90 8.31 -27.78
CA GLY A 76 15.11 9.07 -28.05
C GLY A 76 16.38 8.21 -27.89
N TYR A 77 16.44 7.40 -26.85
CA TYR A 77 17.55 6.47 -26.62
C TYR A 77 17.69 5.43 -27.75
N LYS A 78 16.60 4.77 -28.13
CA LYS A 78 16.55 3.79 -29.23
C LYS A 78 16.98 4.39 -30.58
N ASN A 79 16.72 5.67 -30.80
CA ASN A 79 17.13 6.39 -32.00
C ASN A 79 18.60 6.81 -31.98
N SER A 80 19.20 6.99 -30.80
CA SER A 80 20.60 7.43 -30.63
C SER A 80 21.58 6.27 -30.46
N VAL A 81 21.13 5.11 -29.97
CA VAL A 81 21.94 3.95 -29.65
C VAL A 81 21.40 2.73 -30.43
N ASN A 82 22.25 2.09 -31.21
CA ASN A 82 21.90 0.84 -31.89
C ASN A 82 21.95 -0.33 -30.88
N VAL A 83 20.83 -0.66 -30.27
CA VAL A 83 20.71 -1.77 -29.30
C VAL A 83 20.65 -3.09 -30.10
N THR A 84 21.79 -3.72 -30.31
CA THR A 84 21.91 -4.98 -31.08
C THR A 84 21.59 -6.22 -30.27
N GLU A 85 21.76 -6.17 -28.92
CA GLU A 85 21.48 -7.28 -28.03
C GLU A 85 19.96 -7.53 -27.92
N PRO A 86 19.47 -8.72 -28.36
CA PRO A 86 18.03 -9.01 -28.38
C PRO A 86 17.35 -8.86 -27.01
N TYR A 87 18.06 -9.27 -25.96
CA TYR A 87 17.55 -9.17 -24.58
C TYR A 87 17.32 -7.73 -24.14
N LEU A 88 18.29 -6.84 -24.35
CA LEU A 88 18.20 -5.44 -23.96
C LEU A 88 17.11 -4.71 -24.77
N ASN A 89 17.05 -5.01 -26.07
CA ASN A 89 16.00 -4.47 -26.93
C ASN A 89 14.61 -4.97 -26.53
N ALA A 90 14.46 -6.26 -26.18
CA ALA A 90 13.22 -6.82 -25.67
C ALA A 90 12.75 -6.10 -24.39
N ARG A 91 13.65 -5.79 -23.46
CA ARG A 91 13.33 -5.07 -22.22
C ARG A 91 12.89 -3.64 -22.46
N LEU A 92 13.58 -2.88 -23.35
CA LEU A 92 13.16 -1.54 -23.74
C LEU A 92 11.76 -1.54 -24.38
N LYS A 93 11.51 -2.50 -25.28
CA LYS A 93 10.19 -2.69 -25.89
C LYS A 93 9.13 -3.09 -24.88
N ALA A 94 9.48 -3.87 -23.86
CA ALA A 94 8.56 -4.23 -22.78
C ALA A 94 8.19 -3.00 -21.93
N PHE A 95 9.14 -2.13 -21.55
CA PHE A 95 8.84 -0.89 -20.86
C PHE A 95 7.96 0.04 -21.71
N GLU A 96 8.26 0.20 -23.00
CA GLU A 96 7.42 0.94 -23.95
C GLU A 96 5.99 0.38 -23.92
N GLY A 97 5.82 -0.93 -24.05
CA GLY A 97 4.52 -1.61 -24.04
C GLY A 97 3.76 -1.44 -22.72
N LEU A 98 4.45 -1.54 -21.57
CA LEU A 98 3.86 -1.35 -20.24
C LEU A 98 3.36 0.09 -20.04
N LEU A 99 4.14 1.09 -20.45
CA LEU A 99 3.74 2.50 -20.38
C LEU A 99 2.57 2.82 -21.33
N LEU A 100 2.58 2.21 -22.53
CA LEU A 100 1.48 2.32 -23.49
C LEU A 100 0.19 1.69 -22.93
N GLN A 101 0.29 0.54 -22.30
CA GLN A 101 -0.83 -0.12 -21.63
C GLN A 101 -1.40 0.74 -20.50
N MET A 102 -0.54 1.29 -19.63
CA MET A 102 -0.95 2.19 -18.54
C MET A 102 -1.62 3.47 -19.04
N SER A 103 -1.24 3.97 -20.22
CA SER A 103 -1.86 5.14 -20.85
C SER A 103 -3.13 4.83 -21.67
N GLY A 104 -3.62 3.58 -21.65
CA GLY A 104 -4.81 3.15 -22.38
C GLY A 104 -4.59 2.88 -23.87
N ARG A 105 -3.36 2.99 -24.37
CA ARG A 105 -3.00 2.73 -25.78
C ARG A 105 -2.81 1.24 -26.07
N LYS A 106 -3.87 0.45 -25.85
CA LYS A 106 -3.83 -1.02 -25.84
C LYS A 106 -3.25 -1.63 -27.13
N ARG A 107 -3.71 -1.16 -28.32
CA ARG A 107 -3.22 -1.69 -29.61
C ARG A 107 -1.71 -1.52 -29.78
N ASN A 108 -1.19 -0.38 -29.36
CA ASN A 108 0.26 -0.10 -29.43
C ASN A 108 1.03 -0.97 -28.43
N ALA A 109 0.48 -1.19 -27.24
CA ALA A 109 1.06 -2.09 -26.24
C ALA A 109 1.10 -3.54 -26.74
N GLU A 110 0.06 -4.02 -27.43
CA GLU A 110 0.02 -5.36 -28.04
C GLU A 110 1.06 -5.53 -29.16
N ALA A 111 1.30 -4.48 -29.96
CA ALA A 111 2.35 -4.47 -30.98
C ALA A 111 3.75 -4.53 -30.32
N ALA A 112 3.99 -3.69 -29.31
CA ALA A 112 5.25 -3.70 -28.55
C ALA A 112 5.50 -5.06 -27.88
N TYR A 113 4.45 -5.70 -27.33
CA TYR A 113 4.54 -7.05 -26.77
C TYR A 113 4.94 -8.09 -27.81
N THR A 114 4.35 -8.05 -29.01
CA THR A 114 4.65 -8.98 -30.07
C THR A 114 6.12 -8.89 -30.51
N GLU A 115 6.63 -7.65 -30.64
CA GLU A 115 8.03 -7.41 -30.96
C GLU A 115 8.96 -7.89 -29.83
N ALA A 116 8.69 -7.48 -28.58
CA ALA A 116 9.48 -7.85 -27.42
C ALA A 116 9.55 -9.38 -27.22
N ARG A 117 8.39 -10.06 -27.35
CA ARG A 117 8.30 -11.52 -27.26
C ARG A 117 9.08 -12.25 -28.35
N GLY A 118 9.12 -11.68 -29.57
CA GLY A 118 9.91 -12.21 -30.67
C GLY A 118 11.42 -12.14 -30.40
N LEU A 119 11.87 -11.13 -29.66
CA LEU A 119 13.26 -10.95 -29.28
C LEU A 119 13.66 -11.84 -28.09
N GLN A 120 12.90 -11.77 -26.99
CA GLN A 120 13.20 -12.52 -25.76
C GLN A 120 11.94 -12.79 -24.93
N LYS A 121 11.29 -13.91 -25.17
CA LYS A 121 10.05 -14.32 -24.49
C LYS A 121 10.22 -14.60 -22.99
N GLY A 122 11.43 -14.91 -22.54
CA GLY A 122 11.76 -15.27 -21.15
C GLY A 122 12.07 -14.05 -20.28
N ASP A 123 12.20 -12.84 -20.85
CA ASP A 123 12.44 -11.65 -20.06
C ASP A 123 11.26 -11.36 -19.12
N ARG A 124 11.54 -11.04 -17.84
CA ARG A 124 10.52 -10.83 -16.82
C ARG A 124 9.55 -9.69 -17.11
N TYR A 125 10.00 -8.63 -17.81
CA TYR A 125 9.13 -7.51 -18.19
C TYR A 125 8.31 -7.81 -19.44
N VAL A 126 8.83 -8.63 -20.35
CA VAL A 126 8.05 -9.15 -21.47
C VAL A 126 6.93 -10.05 -20.97
N GLN A 127 7.21 -10.91 -19.99
CA GLN A 127 6.20 -11.74 -19.33
C GLN A 127 5.17 -10.88 -18.58
N LEU A 128 5.62 -9.86 -17.83
CA LEU A 128 4.75 -8.91 -17.14
C LEU A 128 3.79 -8.22 -18.11
N LEU A 129 4.32 -7.70 -19.24
CA LEU A 129 3.50 -7.05 -20.27
C LEU A 129 2.45 -8.01 -20.82
N GLY A 130 2.83 -9.26 -21.12
CA GLY A 130 1.90 -10.28 -21.56
C GLY A 130 0.76 -10.51 -20.58
N CYS A 131 1.05 -10.61 -19.28
CA CYS A 131 0.04 -10.78 -18.24
C CYS A 131 -0.87 -9.55 -18.10
N ARG A 132 -0.33 -8.33 -18.21
CA ARG A 132 -1.12 -7.08 -18.12
C ARG A 132 -2.02 -6.83 -19.36
N LEU A 133 -1.74 -7.49 -20.47
CA LEU A 133 -2.61 -7.45 -21.66
C LEU A 133 -3.77 -8.45 -21.62
N ALA A 134 -3.88 -9.25 -20.57
CA ALA A 134 -5.03 -10.12 -20.33
C ALA A 134 -6.35 -9.34 -20.30
N LYS A 135 -7.47 -10.03 -20.50
CA LYS A 135 -8.79 -9.41 -20.61
C LYS A 135 -9.28 -8.82 -19.30
N ASN A 136 -8.94 -9.47 -18.20
CA ASN A 136 -9.35 -9.09 -16.84
C ASN A 136 -8.30 -9.51 -15.81
N THR A 137 -8.50 -9.10 -14.56
CA THR A 137 -7.60 -9.35 -13.43
C THR A 137 -7.45 -10.84 -13.13
N GLU A 138 -8.51 -11.62 -13.21
CA GLU A 138 -8.51 -13.07 -12.94
C GLU A 138 -7.71 -13.84 -13.99
N GLU A 139 -7.86 -13.49 -15.27
CA GLU A 139 -7.08 -14.09 -16.36
C GLU A 139 -5.58 -13.73 -16.19
N SER A 140 -5.27 -12.48 -15.88
CA SER A 140 -3.89 -12.04 -15.58
C SER A 140 -3.29 -12.85 -14.41
N LEU A 141 -4.03 -12.98 -13.32
CA LEU A 141 -3.60 -13.76 -12.14
C LEU A 141 -3.34 -15.22 -12.52
N THR A 142 -4.21 -15.84 -13.29
CA THR A 142 -4.06 -17.22 -13.77
C THR A 142 -2.81 -17.40 -14.62
N GLN A 143 -2.51 -16.44 -15.52
CA GLN A 143 -1.31 -16.48 -16.35
C GLN A 143 -0.04 -16.34 -15.48
N ILE A 144 -0.02 -15.41 -14.54
CA ILE A 144 1.10 -15.22 -13.61
C ILE A 144 1.34 -16.49 -12.78
N GLU A 145 0.29 -17.09 -12.22
CA GLU A 145 0.40 -18.32 -11.46
C GLU A 145 0.91 -19.50 -12.30
N GLY A 146 0.52 -19.53 -13.58
CA GLY A 146 1.04 -20.49 -14.54
C GLY A 146 2.56 -20.35 -14.75
N ILE A 147 3.06 -19.13 -14.87
CA ILE A 147 4.50 -18.86 -15.03
C ILE A 147 5.25 -19.17 -13.73
N LEU A 148 4.75 -18.68 -12.59
CA LEU A 148 5.38 -18.86 -11.29
C LEU A 148 5.50 -20.32 -10.82
N LYS A 149 4.75 -21.25 -11.41
CA LYS A 149 4.94 -22.71 -11.16
C LYS A 149 6.32 -23.20 -11.61
N TYR A 150 6.88 -22.60 -12.66
CA TYR A 150 8.15 -23.01 -13.26
C TYR A 150 9.27 -22.01 -12.95
N ASP A 151 8.93 -20.74 -12.76
CA ASP A 151 9.85 -19.64 -12.44
C ASP A 151 9.47 -19.03 -11.08
N THR A 152 9.73 -19.78 -10.02
CA THR A 152 9.34 -19.42 -8.64
C THR A 152 10.10 -18.21 -8.08
N LYS A 153 11.19 -17.79 -8.76
CA LYS A 153 12.03 -16.67 -8.35
C LYS A 153 11.78 -15.39 -9.16
N ASN A 154 10.75 -15.36 -10.01
CA ASN A 154 10.40 -14.16 -10.75
C ASN A 154 9.78 -13.10 -9.82
N SER A 155 10.64 -12.27 -9.26
CA SER A 155 10.29 -11.22 -8.28
C SER A 155 9.28 -10.22 -8.85
N VAL A 156 9.41 -9.85 -10.14
CA VAL A 156 8.53 -8.90 -10.82
C VAL A 156 7.11 -9.47 -10.96
N LEU A 157 6.96 -10.72 -11.39
CA LEU A 157 5.65 -11.37 -11.47
C LEU A 157 5.07 -11.68 -10.10
N MET A 158 5.91 -11.96 -9.09
CA MET A 158 5.44 -12.13 -7.71
C MET A 158 4.84 -10.82 -7.18
N LEU A 159 5.50 -9.69 -7.40
CA LEU A 159 4.98 -8.37 -7.03
C LEU A 159 3.67 -8.06 -7.78
N GLU A 160 3.60 -8.35 -9.08
CA GLU A 160 2.37 -8.16 -9.86
C GLU A 160 1.22 -9.02 -9.34
N LYS A 161 1.48 -10.28 -8.95
CA LYS A 161 0.50 -11.14 -8.28
C LYS A 161 -0.06 -10.46 -7.03
N GLY A 162 0.80 -9.89 -6.19
CA GLY A 162 0.37 -9.16 -4.99
C GLY A 162 -0.54 -7.97 -5.32
N LYS A 163 -0.21 -7.20 -6.35
CA LYS A 163 -1.04 -6.07 -6.81
C LYS A 163 -2.40 -6.51 -7.35
N LEU A 164 -2.47 -7.61 -8.09
CA LEU A 164 -3.74 -8.16 -8.57
C LEU A 164 -4.61 -8.69 -7.43
N LEU A 165 -4.00 -9.34 -6.43
CA LEU A 165 -4.72 -9.78 -5.22
C LEU A 165 -5.30 -8.57 -4.45
N TYR A 166 -4.53 -7.48 -4.34
CA TYR A 166 -5.01 -6.21 -3.79
C TYR A 166 -6.23 -5.68 -4.56
N GLN A 167 -6.18 -5.66 -5.90
CA GLN A 167 -7.30 -5.22 -6.73
C GLN A 167 -8.55 -6.09 -6.56
N LEU A 168 -8.37 -7.37 -6.23
CA LEU A 168 -9.44 -8.31 -5.93
C LEU A 168 -9.93 -8.26 -4.46
N GLY A 169 -9.43 -7.34 -3.64
CA GLY A 169 -9.79 -7.20 -2.23
C GLY A 169 -9.22 -8.29 -1.31
N LYS A 170 -8.31 -9.14 -1.81
CA LYS A 170 -7.66 -10.22 -1.04
C LYS A 170 -6.42 -9.69 -0.31
N TYR A 171 -6.64 -8.80 0.64
CA TYR A 171 -5.57 -7.98 1.24
C TYR A 171 -4.52 -8.79 1.99
N ASP A 172 -4.92 -9.77 2.81
CA ASP A 172 -3.99 -10.64 3.55
C ASP A 172 -3.05 -11.40 2.61
N GLN A 173 -3.61 -12.01 1.55
CA GLN A 173 -2.84 -12.71 0.54
C GLN A 173 -1.93 -11.74 -0.24
N ALA A 174 -2.42 -10.54 -0.56
CA ALA A 174 -1.64 -9.51 -1.24
C ALA A 174 -0.40 -9.12 -0.44
N ILE A 175 -0.55 -8.85 0.86
CA ILE A 175 0.54 -8.51 1.78
C ILE A 175 1.59 -9.62 1.79
N SER A 176 1.16 -10.88 2.03
CA SER A 176 2.06 -12.03 2.07
C SER A 176 2.86 -12.21 0.78
N VAL A 177 2.20 -12.03 -0.37
CA VAL A 177 2.84 -12.18 -1.69
C VAL A 177 3.79 -11.02 -1.98
N ILE A 178 3.45 -9.78 -1.61
CA ILE A 178 4.32 -8.61 -1.75
C ILE A 178 5.56 -8.75 -0.85
N ASP A 179 5.40 -9.20 0.39
CA ASP A 179 6.53 -9.43 1.31
C ASP A 179 7.50 -10.49 0.75
N ASN A 180 6.97 -11.56 0.15
CA ASN A 180 7.79 -12.56 -0.54
C ASN A 180 8.52 -11.97 -1.77
N ALA A 181 7.85 -11.11 -2.55
CA ALA A 181 8.50 -10.43 -3.66
C ALA A 181 9.63 -9.51 -3.19
N PHE A 182 9.46 -8.80 -2.07
CA PHE A 182 10.50 -7.96 -1.47
C PHE A 182 11.74 -8.78 -1.06
N VAL A 183 11.53 -9.96 -0.46
CA VAL A 183 12.65 -10.86 -0.14
C VAL A 183 13.40 -11.30 -1.40
N LEU A 184 12.70 -11.59 -2.50
CA LEU A 184 13.33 -11.95 -3.76
C LEU A 184 14.13 -10.78 -4.34
N PHE A 185 13.58 -9.56 -4.37
CA PHE A 185 14.30 -8.37 -4.84
C PHE A 185 15.54 -8.06 -4.00
N ASP A 186 15.46 -8.19 -2.67
CA ASP A 186 16.62 -8.00 -1.79
C ASP A 186 17.72 -9.03 -2.09
N ASN A 187 17.35 -10.30 -2.34
CA ASN A 187 18.28 -11.36 -2.71
C ASN A 187 18.91 -11.15 -4.10
N GLU A 188 18.20 -10.46 -5.01
CA GLU A 188 18.71 -10.06 -6.33
C GLU A 188 19.58 -8.78 -6.26
N GLY A 189 19.70 -8.13 -5.10
CA GLY A 189 20.42 -6.87 -4.93
C GLY A 189 19.65 -5.65 -5.47
N LEU A 190 18.32 -5.71 -5.51
CA LEU A 190 17.42 -4.67 -6.03
C LEU A 190 16.55 -4.04 -4.91
N PRO A 191 17.15 -3.40 -3.88
CA PRO A 191 16.41 -2.87 -2.72
C PRO A 191 15.44 -1.73 -3.09
N ASN A 192 15.62 -1.07 -4.24
CA ASN A 192 14.76 0.03 -4.68
C ASN A 192 13.30 -0.39 -4.84
N TYR A 193 13.03 -1.64 -5.20
CA TYR A 193 11.64 -2.15 -5.29
C TYR A 193 10.92 -2.09 -3.96
N ARG A 194 11.55 -2.55 -2.90
CA ARG A 194 10.99 -2.45 -1.54
C ARG A 194 10.70 -0.99 -1.18
N ASN A 195 11.67 -0.09 -1.38
CA ASN A 195 11.51 1.33 -1.02
C ASN A 195 10.35 1.98 -1.79
N VAL A 196 10.22 1.68 -3.08
CA VAL A 196 9.20 2.26 -3.95
C VAL A 196 7.79 1.71 -3.67
N TYR A 197 7.65 0.39 -3.39
CA TYR A 197 6.35 -0.23 -3.20
C TYR A 197 5.94 -0.41 -1.72
N ASN A 198 6.80 -0.07 -0.76
CA ASN A 198 6.44 -0.12 0.65
C ASN A 198 5.23 0.77 1.02
N PRO A 199 5.04 1.98 0.47
CA PRO A 199 3.83 2.75 0.69
C PRO A 199 2.55 2.01 0.25
N LEU A 200 2.59 1.32 -0.90
CA LEU A 200 1.47 0.49 -1.36
C LEU A 200 1.22 -0.69 -0.41
N ARG A 201 2.27 -1.38 0.01
CA ARG A 201 2.17 -2.49 0.99
C ARG A 201 1.56 -2.03 2.31
N SER A 202 2.00 -0.87 2.83
CA SER A 202 1.45 -0.29 4.05
C SER A 202 -0.02 0.08 3.88
N TYR A 203 -0.38 0.67 2.77
CA TYR A 203 -1.77 0.98 2.46
C TYR A 203 -2.66 -0.28 2.40
N ILE A 204 -2.19 -1.36 1.78
CA ILE A 204 -2.92 -2.64 1.77
C ILE A 204 -3.08 -3.21 3.19
N TRP A 205 -2.06 -3.05 4.05
CA TRP A 205 -2.13 -3.44 5.45
C TRP A 205 -3.23 -2.69 6.21
N ASP A 206 -3.32 -1.38 6.01
CA ASP A 206 -4.36 -0.55 6.62
C ASP A 206 -5.75 -0.97 6.14
N LEU A 207 -5.91 -1.25 4.84
CA LEU A 207 -7.16 -1.78 4.29
C LEU A 207 -7.52 -3.14 4.89
N ASN A 208 -6.56 -4.03 5.07
CA ASN A 208 -6.78 -5.32 5.72
C ASN A 208 -7.24 -5.15 7.17
N THR A 209 -6.67 -4.19 7.89
CA THR A 209 -7.07 -3.88 9.27
C THR A 209 -8.49 -3.35 9.33
N VAL A 210 -8.88 -2.53 8.35
CA VAL A 210 -10.22 -1.90 8.31
C VAL A 210 -11.30 -2.86 7.84
N TYR A 211 -11.05 -3.60 6.78
CA TYR A 211 -12.09 -4.40 6.09
C TYR A 211 -11.96 -5.91 6.30
N GLY A 212 -10.82 -6.38 6.82
CA GLY A 212 -10.51 -7.80 6.92
C GLY A 212 -10.07 -8.41 5.59
N SER A 213 -9.74 -9.71 5.62
CA SER A 213 -9.05 -10.39 4.52
C SER A 213 -9.89 -10.69 3.26
N ASP A 214 -11.22 -10.58 3.35
CA ASP A 214 -12.15 -11.01 2.28
C ASP A 214 -13.23 -9.96 1.98
N SER A 215 -12.91 -8.67 2.13
CA SER A 215 -13.91 -7.66 1.87
C SER A 215 -13.93 -7.25 0.40
N SER A 216 -15.11 -7.35 -0.21
CA SER A 216 -15.45 -6.70 -1.47
C SER A 216 -15.58 -5.18 -1.29
N ALA A 217 -14.57 -4.53 -0.70
CA ALA A 217 -14.54 -3.08 -0.63
C ALA A 217 -14.60 -2.55 -2.07
N SER A 218 -15.68 -1.83 -2.41
CA SER A 218 -15.89 -1.28 -3.73
C SER A 218 -14.76 -0.31 -4.08
N ASP A 219 -14.41 -0.20 -5.36
CA ASP A 219 -13.36 0.70 -5.85
C ASP A 219 -13.54 2.16 -5.40
N HIS A 220 -14.78 2.59 -5.18
CA HIS A 220 -15.12 3.93 -4.68
C HIS A 220 -14.71 4.18 -3.23
N ALA A 221 -14.83 3.19 -2.34
CA ALA A 221 -14.45 3.33 -0.94
C ALA A 221 -12.94 3.56 -0.76
N MET A 222 -12.11 3.04 -1.64
CA MET A 222 -10.66 3.15 -1.54
C MET A 222 -10.11 4.52 -1.94
N THR A 223 -10.68 5.18 -2.95
CA THR A 223 -10.27 6.53 -3.35
C THR A 223 -10.63 7.54 -2.27
N ASP A 224 -11.84 7.44 -1.71
CA ASP A 224 -12.32 8.32 -0.65
C ASP A 224 -11.49 8.22 0.64
N LEU A 225 -10.94 7.05 0.94
CA LEU A 225 -10.20 6.82 2.20
C LEU A 225 -8.84 7.54 2.26
N GLN A 226 -8.26 7.91 1.12
CA GLN A 226 -7.03 8.72 1.07
C GLN A 226 -7.29 10.23 1.22
N GLU A 227 -8.54 10.67 1.15
CA GLU A 227 -8.88 12.07 1.36
C GLU A 227 -8.64 12.51 2.80
N THR A 228 -8.37 13.81 2.96
CA THR A 228 -8.24 14.45 4.28
C THR A 228 -9.55 14.31 5.06
N LEU A 229 -9.43 13.97 6.33
CA LEU A 229 -10.54 13.78 7.23
C LEU A 229 -11.23 15.11 7.53
N THR A 230 -12.56 15.14 7.35
CA THR A 230 -13.42 16.26 7.79
C THR A 230 -14.23 15.85 9.03
N LEU A 231 -14.82 16.83 9.74
CA LEU A 231 -15.64 16.52 10.91
C LEU A 231 -16.86 15.65 10.56
N GLU A 232 -17.47 15.89 9.42
CA GLU A 232 -18.61 15.08 8.96
C GLU A 232 -18.19 13.65 8.65
N SER A 233 -17.05 13.48 7.94
CA SER A 233 -16.53 12.15 7.65
C SER A 233 -16.06 11.43 8.91
N LEU A 234 -15.46 12.11 9.89
CA LEU A 234 -15.08 11.53 11.17
C LEU A 234 -16.28 10.90 11.88
N VAL A 235 -17.41 11.62 11.98
CA VAL A 235 -18.61 11.10 12.66
C VAL A 235 -19.26 9.98 11.85
N ASN A 236 -19.41 10.13 10.53
CA ASN A 236 -19.99 9.09 9.68
C ASN A 236 -19.17 7.79 9.73
N LEU A 237 -17.86 7.88 9.56
CA LEU A 237 -16.98 6.73 9.59
C LEU A 237 -17.00 6.02 10.94
N THR A 238 -17.12 6.78 12.05
CA THR A 238 -17.29 6.18 13.38
C THR A 238 -18.59 5.40 13.49
N LEU A 239 -19.71 5.98 12.99
CA LEU A 239 -21.02 5.32 13.02
C LEU A 239 -21.10 4.08 12.13
N GLU A 240 -20.42 4.09 11.01
CA GLU A 240 -20.45 3.00 10.02
C GLU A 240 -19.52 1.85 10.40
N ASN A 241 -18.37 2.16 11.01
CA ASN A 241 -17.29 1.19 11.18
C ASN A 241 -17.05 0.74 12.63
N THR A 242 -17.66 1.39 13.62
CA THR A 242 -17.42 1.12 15.05
C THR A 242 -18.70 1.21 15.89
N ASN A 243 -18.63 0.70 17.12
CA ASN A 243 -19.68 0.82 18.14
C ASN A 243 -19.37 1.92 19.16
N LEU A 244 -18.35 2.76 18.95
CA LEU A 244 -17.93 3.80 19.89
C LEU A 244 -19.05 4.78 20.27
N LEU A 245 -20.00 5.02 19.37
CA LEU A 245 -21.13 5.91 19.54
C LEU A 245 -22.47 5.17 19.69
N GLU A 246 -22.48 3.86 19.91
CA GLU A 246 -23.71 3.04 19.91
C GLU A 246 -24.75 3.53 20.90
N ASN A 247 -24.37 3.82 22.16
CA ASN A 247 -25.26 4.33 23.19
C ASN A 247 -25.89 5.68 22.82
N TYR A 248 -25.18 6.49 22.05
CA TYR A 248 -25.62 7.80 21.61
C TYR A 248 -26.48 7.72 20.34
N ARG A 249 -26.13 6.79 19.44
CA ARG A 249 -26.86 6.51 18.21
C ARG A 249 -28.27 6.00 18.48
N SER A 250 -28.42 5.05 19.40
CA SER A 250 -29.72 4.47 19.75
C SER A 250 -30.70 5.51 20.31
N ALA A 251 -30.18 6.52 21.03
CA ALA A 251 -30.99 7.63 21.55
C ALA A 251 -31.38 8.68 20.49
N ASN A 252 -30.63 8.75 19.35
CA ASN A 252 -30.72 9.85 18.38
C ASN A 252 -30.87 9.38 16.91
N GLN A 253 -31.42 8.18 16.66
CA GLN A 253 -31.50 7.52 15.35
C GLN A 253 -32.13 8.33 14.22
N LYS A 254 -32.98 9.30 14.53
CA LYS A 254 -33.73 10.11 13.55
C LYS A 254 -33.10 11.47 13.25
N GLN A 255 -31.98 11.79 13.88
CA GLN A 255 -31.32 13.09 13.66
C GLN A 255 -30.56 13.11 12.35
N LYS A 256 -30.60 14.24 11.65
CA LYS A 256 -29.70 14.52 10.52
C LYS A 256 -28.28 14.68 11.07
N LEU A 257 -27.27 14.36 10.26
CA LEU A 257 -25.85 14.37 10.64
C LEU A 257 -25.42 15.67 11.34
N ALA A 258 -25.74 16.83 10.78
CA ALA A 258 -25.37 18.12 11.39
C ALA A 258 -25.97 18.32 12.79
N ALA A 259 -27.22 17.91 13.02
CA ALA A 259 -27.85 17.97 14.33
C ALA A 259 -27.24 16.94 15.28
N PHE A 260 -26.85 15.78 14.79
CA PHE A 260 -26.16 14.75 15.57
C PHE A 260 -24.77 15.22 16.02
N ILE A 261 -24.00 15.88 15.15
CA ILE A 261 -22.72 16.51 15.49
C ILE A 261 -22.87 17.52 16.62
N GLN A 262 -23.88 18.41 16.56
CA GLN A 262 -24.18 19.35 17.65
C GLN A 262 -24.55 18.65 18.96
N THR A 263 -25.23 17.50 18.86
CA THR A 263 -25.59 16.69 20.03
C THR A 263 -24.34 16.05 20.64
N LEU A 264 -23.39 15.55 19.83
CA LEU A 264 -22.11 15.06 20.32
C LEU A 264 -21.28 16.16 20.98
N GLU A 265 -21.31 17.37 20.44
CA GLU A 265 -20.64 18.53 21.04
C GLU A 265 -21.19 18.82 22.43
N ARG A 266 -22.52 18.96 22.57
CA ARG A 266 -23.17 19.15 23.87
C ARG A 266 -22.90 18.00 24.84
N GLY A 267 -22.72 16.79 24.33
CA GLY A 267 -22.33 15.61 25.09
C GLY A 267 -20.87 15.58 25.52
N GLY A 268 -20.06 16.56 25.08
CA GLY A 268 -18.64 16.68 25.45
C GLY A 268 -17.71 15.74 24.69
N TYR A 269 -18.12 15.20 23.52
CA TYR A 269 -17.27 14.30 22.74
C TYR A 269 -16.11 15.01 22.04
N PHE A 270 -16.22 16.32 21.87
CA PHE A 270 -15.20 17.17 21.26
C PHE A 270 -14.48 18.07 22.26
N SER A 271 -14.81 17.96 23.56
CA SER A 271 -14.18 18.73 24.62
C SER A 271 -12.79 18.19 24.92
N SER A 272 -11.85 19.08 25.29
CA SER A 272 -10.57 18.66 25.84
C SER A 272 -10.80 17.84 27.11
N SER A 273 -9.98 16.83 27.32
CA SER A 273 -10.09 15.94 28.49
C SER A 273 -9.67 16.62 29.79
N TYR A 274 -9.00 17.76 29.69
CA TYR A 274 -8.46 18.52 30.81
C TYR A 274 -9.07 19.93 30.85
N ASP A 275 -10.10 20.13 31.65
CA ASP A 275 -10.52 21.43 32.17
C ASP A 275 -11.18 21.28 33.55
N PRO A 276 -10.41 21.46 34.63
CA PRO A 276 -10.95 21.37 35.98
C PRO A 276 -11.93 22.50 36.33
N GLN A 277 -12.00 23.58 35.56
CA GLN A 277 -12.84 24.74 35.83
C GLN A 277 -14.09 24.81 34.93
N ASN A 278 -14.10 24.06 33.83
CA ASN A 278 -15.18 24.13 32.83
C ASN A 278 -15.83 22.76 32.60
N ALA A 279 -16.30 22.13 33.61
CA ALA A 279 -17.13 20.92 33.49
C ALA A 279 -18.35 21.08 32.51
N ASN A 280 -18.65 22.31 32.13
CA ASN A 280 -19.68 22.71 31.18
C ASN A 280 -19.15 23.56 30.02
N GLY A 281 -17.83 23.79 29.94
CA GLY A 281 -17.22 24.58 28.88
C GLY A 281 -17.01 23.72 27.62
N THR A 282 -17.91 23.88 26.71
CA THR A 282 -17.76 23.34 25.35
C THR A 282 -16.74 24.17 24.61
N SER A 283 -15.48 23.75 24.61
CA SER A 283 -14.53 24.27 23.64
C SER A 283 -14.92 23.69 22.28
N SER A 284 -15.67 24.43 21.49
CA SER A 284 -16.15 24.08 20.15
C SER A 284 -15.02 24.09 19.11
N TYR A 285 -13.86 23.61 19.49
CA TYR A 285 -12.65 23.69 18.68
C TYR A 285 -12.76 22.89 17.36
N MET A 286 -13.58 21.85 17.33
CA MET A 286 -13.73 21.01 16.15
C MET A 286 -14.79 21.51 15.16
N LEU A 287 -15.84 22.19 15.62
CA LEU A 287 -16.96 22.61 14.75
C LEU A 287 -16.60 23.69 13.73
N GLY A 288 -15.52 24.44 13.97
CA GLY A 288 -15.00 25.43 13.01
C GLY A 288 -13.80 24.96 12.19
N ALA A 289 -13.33 23.72 12.41
CA ALA A 289 -12.15 23.21 11.74
C ALA A 289 -12.50 22.75 10.32
N THR A 290 -11.72 23.22 9.35
CA THR A 290 -11.80 22.77 7.95
C THR A 290 -11.10 21.42 7.74
N GLU A 291 -10.07 21.14 8.55
CA GLU A 291 -9.28 19.91 8.53
C GLU A 291 -9.16 19.37 9.96
N ILE A 292 -9.20 18.06 10.08
CA ILE A 292 -9.07 17.38 11.37
C ILE A 292 -7.62 16.94 11.57
N THR A 293 -7.05 17.34 12.71
CA THR A 293 -5.67 16.99 13.08
C THR A 293 -5.61 15.74 13.96
N ARG A 294 -4.40 15.19 14.13
CA ARG A 294 -4.17 14.00 14.98
C ARG A 294 -4.63 14.22 16.42
N LYS A 295 -4.35 15.40 17.02
CA LYS A 295 -4.81 15.68 18.38
C LYS A 295 -6.33 15.78 18.49
N MET A 296 -7.02 16.29 17.46
CA MET A 296 -8.47 16.29 17.41
C MET A 296 -9.04 14.87 17.34
N CYS A 297 -8.41 14.00 16.57
CA CYS A 297 -8.77 12.57 16.53
C CYS A 297 -8.56 11.90 17.88
N ALA A 298 -7.43 12.15 18.55
CA ALA A 298 -7.16 11.60 19.88
C ALA A 298 -8.21 12.05 20.90
N ARG A 299 -8.56 13.34 20.90
CA ARG A 299 -9.60 13.91 21.74
C ARG A 299 -10.93 13.21 21.53
N PHE A 300 -11.37 13.09 20.28
CA PHE A 300 -12.65 12.45 19.96
C PHE A 300 -12.66 10.96 20.34
N ILE A 301 -11.64 10.20 19.91
CA ILE A 301 -11.55 8.75 20.19
C ILE A 301 -11.52 8.49 21.70
N TRP A 302 -10.71 9.25 22.46
CA TRP A 302 -10.61 9.08 23.90
C TRP A 302 -11.93 9.39 24.60
N ASN A 303 -12.58 10.50 24.25
CA ASN A 303 -13.89 10.86 24.78
C ASN A 303 -14.95 9.79 24.46
N ALA A 304 -14.98 9.29 23.23
CA ALA A 304 -15.94 8.26 22.81
C ALA A 304 -15.71 6.95 23.60
N TYR A 305 -14.47 6.49 23.70
CA TYR A 305 -14.09 5.29 24.44
C TYR A 305 -14.45 5.39 25.93
N VAL A 306 -14.03 6.48 26.59
CA VAL A 306 -14.28 6.68 28.04
C VAL A 306 -15.76 6.81 28.33
N ARG A 307 -16.52 7.51 27.50
CA ARG A 307 -17.98 7.68 27.69
C ARG A 307 -18.71 6.38 27.45
N ARG A 308 -18.29 5.56 26.48
CA ARG A 308 -18.85 4.22 26.29
C ARG A 308 -18.58 3.32 27.50
N SER A 309 -17.40 3.39 28.09
CA SER A 309 -17.05 2.61 29.30
C SER A 309 -17.76 3.08 30.56
N GLY A 310 -18.34 4.26 30.57
CA GLY A 310 -19.02 4.87 31.73
C GLY A 310 -18.06 5.38 32.82
N ASN A 311 -16.77 5.26 32.69
CA ASN A 311 -15.76 5.66 33.67
C ASN A 311 -15.17 7.04 33.37
N LEU A 312 -15.95 8.10 33.55
CA LEU A 312 -15.55 9.47 33.21
C LEU A 312 -14.29 9.98 33.96
N LYS A 313 -13.91 9.34 35.08
CA LYS A 313 -12.66 9.69 35.78
C LYS A 313 -11.41 9.44 34.92
N GLN A 314 -11.50 8.66 33.86
CA GLN A 314 -10.38 8.46 32.95
C GLN A 314 -10.05 9.71 32.11
N LEU A 315 -10.98 10.65 31.93
CA LEU A 315 -10.79 11.88 31.18
C LEU A 315 -9.69 12.79 31.75
N SER A 316 -9.45 12.72 33.08
CA SER A 316 -8.41 13.51 33.78
C SER A 316 -7.36 12.66 34.47
N ARG A 317 -7.32 11.35 34.20
CA ARG A 317 -6.49 10.39 34.93
C ARG A 317 -5.00 10.67 34.84
N TYR A 318 -4.51 11.00 33.68
CA TYR A 318 -3.08 11.18 33.44
C TYR A 318 -2.58 12.51 33.99
N SER A 319 -3.25 13.60 33.70
CA SER A 319 -2.93 14.94 34.22
C SER A 319 -2.97 14.98 35.74
N GLU A 320 -3.97 14.35 36.38
CA GLU A 320 -4.02 14.21 37.83
C GLU A 320 -2.84 13.39 38.38
N LYS A 321 -2.51 12.25 37.76
CA LYS A 321 -1.39 11.40 38.16
C LYS A 321 -0.06 12.15 38.10
N TYR A 322 0.16 12.91 37.00
CA TYR A 322 1.39 13.68 36.82
C TYR A 322 1.49 14.86 37.81
N ARG A 323 0.40 15.57 38.04
CA ARG A 323 0.35 16.65 39.05
C ARG A 323 0.59 16.14 40.47
N LYS A 324 -0.05 15.05 40.87
CA LYS A 324 0.17 14.43 42.18
C LYS A 324 1.60 13.97 42.39
N ALA A 325 2.27 13.54 41.33
CA ALA A 325 3.66 13.08 41.36
C ALA A 325 4.69 14.21 41.16
N GLY A 326 4.26 15.46 40.97
CA GLY A 326 5.14 16.62 40.69
C GLY A 326 5.93 16.46 39.38
N ARG A 327 5.41 15.69 38.42
CA ARG A 327 6.10 15.44 37.15
C ARG A 327 5.73 16.52 36.14
N THR A 328 6.74 17.21 35.61
CA THR A 328 6.60 18.28 34.60
C THR A 328 6.97 17.81 33.19
N LYS A 329 7.68 16.68 33.08
CA LYS A 329 8.08 16.12 31.79
C LYS A 329 7.05 15.11 31.27
N SER A 330 6.55 15.35 30.07
CA SER A 330 5.70 14.41 29.32
C SER A 330 6.49 13.22 28.81
N PRO A 331 5.90 12.03 28.67
CA PRO A 331 6.51 10.90 27.96
C PRO A 331 6.43 11.04 26.44
N VAL A 332 5.68 12.01 25.91
CA VAL A 332 5.53 12.36 24.51
C VAL A 332 6.21 13.72 24.31
N ASP A 333 7.23 13.79 23.47
CA ASP A 333 8.16 14.92 23.44
C ASP A 333 7.52 16.24 22.95
N ASP A 334 6.48 16.18 22.12
CA ASP A 334 5.76 17.31 21.52
C ASP A 334 4.40 17.63 22.17
N ILE A 335 4.07 16.99 23.29
CA ILE A 335 2.86 17.24 24.08
C ILE A 335 3.23 17.62 25.51
N SER A 336 2.87 18.82 25.96
CA SER A 336 3.11 19.26 27.34
C SER A 336 2.16 18.57 28.33
N VAL A 337 2.61 18.41 29.59
CA VAL A 337 1.74 17.93 30.69
C VAL A 337 0.57 18.90 30.97
N ASP A 338 0.78 20.18 30.64
CA ASP A 338 -0.24 21.24 30.80
C ASP A 338 -1.07 21.47 29.53
N ASP A 339 -0.87 20.64 28.48
CA ASP A 339 -1.70 20.69 27.29
C ASP A 339 -3.12 20.17 27.60
N ASP A 340 -4.13 20.85 27.07
CA ASP A 340 -5.54 20.49 27.25
C ASP A 340 -5.85 19.09 26.71
N ASP A 341 -5.10 18.59 25.75
CA ASP A 341 -5.24 17.28 25.14
C ASP A 341 -4.30 16.21 25.73
N PHE A 342 -3.53 16.56 26.78
CA PHE A 342 -2.56 15.62 27.38
C PHE A 342 -3.19 14.28 27.78
N ASP A 343 -4.35 14.31 28.47
CA ASP A 343 -5.06 13.10 28.88
C ASP A 343 -5.57 12.29 27.66
N ALA A 344 -6.03 12.97 26.63
CA ALA A 344 -6.51 12.33 25.42
C ALA A 344 -5.38 11.65 24.65
N VAL A 345 -4.26 12.38 24.44
CA VAL A 345 -3.10 11.85 23.72
C VAL A 345 -2.49 10.66 24.47
N LEU A 346 -2.26 10.79 25.79
CA LEU A 346 -1.75 9.66 26.55
C LEU A 346 -2.76 8.49 26.60
N GLY A 347 -4.04 8.80 26.67
CA GLY A 347 -5.10 7.80 26.67
C GLY A 347 -5.07 6.94 25.41
N VAL A 348 -4.99 7.56 24.23
CA VAL A 348 -4.96 6.81 22.96
C VAL A 348 -3.64 6.10 22.70
N VAL A 349 -2.52 6.65 23.18
CA VAL A 349 -1.18 6.03 22.98
C VAL A 349 -0.98 4.86 23.95
N GLU A 350 -1.26 5.02 25.27
CA GLU A 350 -1.08 3.94 26.25
C GLU A 350 -2.05 2.76 26.06
N ASN A 351 -3.19 2.99 25.40
CA ASN A 351 -4.13 1.92 25.04
C ASN A 351 -3.93 1.39 23.62
N GLU A 352 -2.86 1.80 22.94
CA GLU A 352 -2.50 1.35 21.58
C GLU A 352 -3.58 1.65 20.52
N PHE A 353 -4.42 2.69 20.75
CA PHE A 353 -5.40 3.13 19.75
C PHE A 353 -4.70 3.91 18.62
N MET A 354 -3.73 4.75 18.99
CA MET A 354 -2.89 5.51 18.07
C MET A 354 -1.41 5.29 18.40
N GLU A 355 -0.60 5.22 17.35
CA GLU A 355 0.87 5.08 17.44
C GLU A 355 1.58 6.44 17.61
N LEU A 356 2.82 6.41 18.06
CA LEU A 356 3.79 7.49 17.88
C LEU A 356 4.61 7.19 16.63
N PRO A 357 4.57 8.02 15.56
CA PRO A 357 5.19 7.70 14.27
C PRO A 357 6.69 7.36 14.35
N ASP A 358 7.41 8.02 15.22
CA ASP A 358 8.84 7.80 15.48
C ASP A 358 9.16 7.23 16.88
N GLY A 359 8.11 6.83 17.61
CA GLY A 359 8.19 6.31 18.97
C GLY A 359 8.38 7.40 20.05
N ARG A 360 8.36 8.69 19.70
CA ARG A 360 8.58 9.82 20.61
C ARG A 360 7.62 10.98 20.43
N HIS A 361 7.30 11.33 19.18
CA HIS A 361 6.45 12.47 18.84
C HIS A 361 5.08 12.02 18.42
N PHE A 362 4.06 12.75 18.85
CA PHE A 362 2.66 12.50 18.49
C PHE A 362 2.26 13.19 17.18
N GLU A 363 2.97 14.28 16.81
CA GLU A 363 2.66 15.10 15.64
C GLU A 363 1.25 15.71 15.71
N PRO A 364 0.89 16.46 16.77
CA PRO A 364 -0.49 16.84 17.10
C PRO A 364 -1.22 17.60 16.00
N ASP A 365 -0.52 18.40 15.22
CA ASP A 365 -1.08 19.28 14.18
C ASP A 365 -1.08 18.66 12.78
N GLN A 366 -0.61 17.42 12.64
CA GLN A 366 -0.63 16.71 11.36
C GLN A 366 -2.07 16.45 10.93
N THR A 367 -2.38 16.70 9.65
CA THR A 367 -3.66 16.35 9.04
C THR A 367 -3.79 14.83 8.90
N VAL A 368 -5.02 14.33 8.96
CA VAL A 368 -5.33 12.89 9.02
C VAL A 368 -6.15 12.49 7.81
N THR A 369 -5.86 11.33 7.23
CA THR A 369 -6.71 10.72 6.21
C THR A 369 -7.86 9.95 6.84
N LYS A 370 -8.94 9.75 6.09
CA LYS A 370 -10.08 8.94 6.53
C LYS A 370 -9.64 7.53 6.93
N LEU A 371 -8.73 6.91 6.17
CA LEU A 371 -8.22 5.57 6.46
C LEU A 371 -7.47 5.48 7.79
N GLN A 372 -6.56 6.43 8.05
CA GLN A 372 -5.85 6.49 9.34
C GLN A 372 -6.83 6.56 10.51
N PHE A 373 -7.83 7.45 10.39
CA PHE A 373 -8.83 7.62 11.43
C PHE A 373 -9.65 6.33 11.69
N ILE A 374 -10.12 5.66 10.64
CA ILE A 374 -10.87 4.40 10.78
C ILE A 374 -10.03 3.35 11.50
N THR A 375 -8.75 3.24 11.15
CA THR A 375 -7.83 2.30 11.79
C THR A 375 -7.76 2.55 13.30
N TRP A 376 -7.56 3.80 13.71
CA TRP A 376 -7.50 4.19 15.12
C TRP A 376 -8.84 3.99 15.86
N ALA A 377 -9.94 4.39 15.22
CA ALA A 377 -11.28 4.20 15.80
C ALA A 377 -11.61 2.72 16.02
N LYS A 378 -11.24 1.84 15.08
CA LYS A 378 -11.40 0.39 15.25
C LYS A 378 -10.50 -0.20 16.33
N ASN A 379 -9.28 0.31 16.51
CA ASN A 379 -8.45 -0.09 17.63
C ASN A 379 -9.10 0.23 18.98
N ALA A 380 -9.77 1.39 19.08
CA ALA A 380 -10.48 1.78 20.28
C ALA A 380 -11.81 1.03 20.49
N ASP A 381 -12.33 0.37 19.47
CA ASP A 381 -13.59 -0.39 19.53
C ASP A 381 -13.41 -1.87 19.95
N LYS A 382 -12.16 -2.37 19.95
CA LYS A 382 -11.81 -3.73 20.41
C LYS A 382 -12.05 -3.86 21.90
#